data_2c24cc9dac08aab52b06d22b2f1a8348
#
_entry.id   2c24cc9dac08aab52b06d22b2f1a8348
#
_cell.length_a   1.000
_cell.length_b   1.000
_cell.length_c   1.000
_cell.angle_alpha   90.00
_cell.angle_beta   90.00
_cell.angle_gamma   90.00
#
_symmetry.space_group_name_H-M   'P 1'
#
loop_
_entity.id
_entity.type
_entity.pdbx_description
1 polymer ?
#
loop_
_entity_poly.entity_id
_entity_poly.type
_entity_poly.pdbx_seq_one_letter_code
_entity_poly.pdbx_strand_id
1 'polypeptide(L)'
;AGRSIDFRTVPLFIEYTTDRAGRTVRDFAEALSDCVREADSARRGRLHAAAVFACNFSNHLYAIAGKLLEKEGLDFGILGPLVLETAAKAVATDNPAAVQTGPAVRGDTVTMRRHEAILARENDERYNKIYKLLSESIWETSKRT
;
A
#
# COMPACT_ATOMS: atom_id res chain seq x y z
N ALA A 1 -16.19 10.48 -14.65
CA ALA A 1 -16.61 11.46 -13.64
C ALA A 1 -15.40 11.68 -12.70
N GLY A 2 -14.88 12.92 -12.61
CA GLY A 2 -13.79 13.26 -11.73
C GLY A 2 -14.24 13.12 -10.27
N ARG A 3 -13.43 12.42 -9.46
CA ARG A 3 -13.68 12.34 -8.03
C ARG A 3 -13.27 13.68 -7.38
N SER A 4 -14.16 14.33 -6.67
CA SER A 4 -13.82 15.52 -5.87
C SER A 4 -12.89 15.09 -4.73
N ILE A 5 -11.78 15.79 -4.58
CA ILE A 5 -10.84 15.60 -3.46
C ILE A 5 -11.06 16.75 -2.48
N ASP A 6 -11.32 16.41 -1.22
CA ASP A 6 -11.33 17.38 -0.13
C ASP A 6 -9.87 17.67 0.27
N PHE A 7 -9.36 18.81 -0.15
CA PHE A 7 -8.00 19.25 0.13
C PHE A 7 -7.74 19.45 1.63
N ARG A 8 -8.77 19.70 2.44
CA ARG A 8 -8.62 19.84 3.90
C ARG A 8 -8.00 18.61 4.56
N THR A 9 -8.26 17.42 4.00
CA THR A 9 -7.75 16.15 4.54
C THR A 9 -6.41 15.73 3.93
N VAL A 10 -5.91 16.42 2.91
CA VAL A 10 -4.67 16.06 2.20
C VAL A 10 -3.45 16.60 2.95
N PRO A 11 -2.51 15.75 3.41
CA PRO A 11 -1.28 16.22 4.02
C PRO A 11 -0.42 17.02 3.04
N LEU A 12 -0.04 18.25 3.41
CA LEU A 12 0.86 19.09 2.64
C LEU A 12 2.23 19.15 3.34
N PHE A 13 3.28 18.90 2.57
CA PHE A 13 4.66 18.94 3.05
C PHE A 13 5.37 20.15 2.46
N ILE A 14 5.85 21.05 3.34
CA ILE A 14 6.49 22.30 2.96
C ILE A 14 7.99 22.28 3.29
N GLU A 15 8.78 22.96 2.47
CA GLU A 15 10.20 23.22 2.67
C GLU A 15 10.51 24.66 2.27
N TYR A 16 11.40 25.31 2.98
CA TYR A 16 11.78 26.69 2.72
C TYR A 16 13.24 26.94 3.14
N THR A 17 13.85 27.97 2.58
CA THR A 17 15.23 28.33 2.85
C THR A 17 15.39 29.60 3.69
N THR A 18 14.31 30.38 3.87
CA THR A 18 14.29 31.60 4.68
C THR A 18 13.00 31.68 5.49
N ASP A 19 13.06 32.31 6.67
CA ASP A 19 11.90 32.46 7.54
C ASP A 19 10.74 33.23 6.87
N ARG A 20 11.06 34.18 6.00
CA ARG A 20 10.04 34.93 5.26
C ARG A 20 9.30 34.02 4.29
N ALA A 21 10.05 33.22 3.51
CA ALA A 21 9.45 32.25 2.60
C ALA A 21 8.66 31.19 3.38
N GLY A 22 9.19 30.74 4.53
CA GLY A 22 8.53 29.78 5.41
C GLY A 22 7.16 30.23 5.88
N ARG A 23 7.04 31.48 6.36
CA ARG A 23 5.74 32.04 6.75
C ARG A 23 4.76 32.06 5.58
N THR A 24 5.16 32.59 4.44
CA THR A 24 4.28 32.71 3.27
C THR A 24 3.80 31.33 2.78
N VAL A 25 4.71 30.34 2.69
CA VAL A 25 4.35 28.99 2.23
C VAL A 25 3.45 28.28 3.23
N ARG A 26 3.70 28.47 4.53
CA ARG A 26 2.88 27.91 5.60
C ARG A 26 1.47 28.49 5.58
N ASP A 27 1.32 29.83 5.55
CA ASP A 27 0.01 30.50 5.50
C ASP A 27 -0.81 30.00 4.29
N PHE A 28 -0.15 29.85 3.14
CA PHE A 28 -0.80 29.32 1.94
C PHE A 28 -1.21 27.87 2.10
N ALA A 29 -0.35 27.02 2.66
CA ALA A 29 -0.64 25.61 2.85
C ALA A 29 -1.76 25.38 3.88
N GLU A 30 -1.78 26.15 4.99
CA GLU A 30 -2.82 26.09 6.02
C GLU A 30 -4.18 26.62 5.52
N ALA A 31 -4.18 27.51 4.53
CA ALA A 31 -5.40 27.91 3.85
C ALA A 31 -6.04 26.78 3.03
N LEU A 32 -5.25 25.77 2.61
CA LEU A 32 -5.69 24.66 1.78
C LEU A 32 -5.95 23.37 2.55
N SER A 33 -5.14 23.09 3.60
CA SER A 33 -5.17 21.82 4.32
C SER A 33 -5.03 22.01 5.82
N ASP A 34 -5.73 21.17 6.58
CA ASP A 34 -5.62 21.10 8.04
C ASP A 34 -4.40 20.27 8.49
N CYS A 35 -3.70 19.64 7.57
CA CYS A 35 -2.53 18.78 7.84
C CYS A 35 -1.28 19.30 7.11
N VAL A 36 -0.61 20.33 7.68
CA VAL A 36 0.64 20.86 7.15
C VAL A 36 1.82 20.39 7.98
N ARG A 37 2.87 19.91 7.34
CA ARG A 37 4.09 19.38 7.96
C ARG A 37 5.34 19.94 7.27
N GLU A 38 6.42 20.17 8.02
CA GLU A 38 7.72 20.46 7.43
C GLU A 38 8.42 19.15 7.05
N ALA A 39 8.98 19.11 5.84
CA ALA A 39 9.79 18.00 5.40
C ALA A 39 10.84 18.45 4.39
N ASP A 40 12.09 18.22 4.72
CA ASP A 40 13.22 18.38 3.81
C ASP A 40 13.15 17.37 2.64
N SER A 41 14.02 17.56 1.66
CA SER A 41 14.07 16.69 0.47
C SER A 41 14.31 15.22 0.80
N ALA A 42 15.13 14.90 1.81
CA ALA A 42 15.40 13.53 2.23
C ALA A 42 14.15 12.88 2.87
N ARG A 43 13.44 13.62 3.71
CA ARG A 43 12.20 13.18 4.35
C ARG A 43 11.09 12.99 3.32
N ARG A 44 10.95 13.89 2.34
CA ARG A 44 10.00 13.73 1.23
C ARG A 44 10.32 12.52 0.38
N GLY A 45 11.61 12.23 0.11
CA GLY A 45 12.03 11.02 -0.60
C GLY A 45 11.56 9.72 0.11
N ARG A 46 11.72 9.65 1.44
CA ARG A 46 11.23 8.51 2.22
C ARG A 46 9.71 8.42 2.24
N LEU A 47 9.01 9.55 2.37
CA LEU A 47 7.54 9.60 2.29
C LEU A 47 7.04 9.11 0.93
N HIS A 48 7.68 9.53 -0.15
CA HIS A 48 7.32 9.07 -1.50
C HIS A 48 7.53 7.56 -1.65
N ALA A 49 8.67 7.03 -1.20
CA ALA A 49 8.92 5.59 -1.23
C ALA A 49 7.85 4.81 -0.41
N ALA A 50 7.48 5.30 0.77
CA ALA A 50 6.41 4.69 1.58
C ALA A 50 5.06 4.72 0.83
N ALA A 51 4.72 5.84 0.18
CA ALA A 51 3.49 5.94 -0.62
C ALA A 51 3.50 5.00 -1.83
N VAL A 52 4.65 4.76 -2.46
CA VAL A 52 4.77 3.75 -3.54
C VAL A 52 4.43 2.35 -3.01
N PHE A 53 4.95 1.97 -1.84
CA PHE A 53 4.59 0.69 -1.21
C PHE A 53 3.10 0.62 -0.88
N ALA A 54 2.56 1.64 -0.21
CA ALA A 54 1.19 1.63 0.28
C ALA A 54 0.13 1.72 -0.84
N CYS A 55 0.44 2.38 -1.95
CA CYS A 55 -0.54 2.68 -3.00
C CYS A 55 -0.20 2.02 -4.34
N ASN A 56 0.98 2.31 -4.90
CA ASN A 56 1.30 1.87 -6.26
C ASN A 56 1.49 0.36 -6.34
N PHE A 57 2.23 -0.22 -5.40
CA PHE A 57 2.43 -1.68 -5.36
C PHE A 57 1.14 -2.40 -5.00
N SER A 58 0.35 -1.88 -4.05
CA SER A 58 -0.96 -2.44 -3.74
C SER A 58 -1.87 -2.46 -4.97
N ASN A 59 -1.93 -1.35 -5.73
CA ASN A 59 -2.72 -1.31 -6.96
C ASN A 59 -2.22 -2.31 -8.02
N HIS A 60 -0.90 -2.50 -8.13
CA HIS A 60 -0.34 -3.53 -9.02
C HIS A 60 -0.71 -4.95 -8.59
N LEU A 61 -0.73 -5.22 -7.28
CA LEU A 61 -1.19 -6.51 -6.75
C LEU A 61 -2.67 -6.75 -7.02
N TYR A 62 -3.52 -5.71 -6.98
CA TYR A 62 -4.92 -5.81 -7.42
C TYR A 62 -5.02 -6.15 -8.90
N ALA A 63 -4.18 -5.57 -9.75
CA ALA A 63 -4.16 -5.92 -11.17
C ALA A 63 -3.76 -7.39 -11.41
N ILE A 64 -2.78 -7.91 -10.66
CA ILE A 64 -2.42 -9.34 -10.69
C ILE A 64 -3.62 -10.21 -10.25
N ALA A 65 -4.26 -9.87 -9.14
CA ALA A 65 -5.43 -10.58 -8.65
C ALA A 65 -6.57 -10.59 -9.69
N GLY A 66 -6.82 -9.46 -10.35
CA GLY A 66 -7.80 -9.38 -11.44
C GLY A 66 -7.48 -10.32 -12.60
N LYS A 67 -6.21 -10.42 -13.00
CA LYS A 67 -5.77 -11.34 -14.05
C LYS A 67 -5.95 -12.81 -13.70
N LEU A 68 -5.73 -13.17 -12.44
CA LEU A 68 -5.98 -14.53 -11.96
C LEU A 68 -7.46 -14.88 -11.98
N LEU A 69 -8.33 -13.94 -11.57
CA LEU A 69 -9.78 -14.14 -11.57
C LEU A 69 -10.38 -14.19 -12.99
N GLU A 70 -9.86 -13.36 -13.90
CA GLU A 70 -10.31 -13.31 -15.30
C GLU A 70 -10.25 -14.70 -15.97
N LYS A 71 -9.26 -15.52 -15.65
CA LYS A 71 -9.12 -16.88 -16.16
C LYS A 71 -10.21 -17.84 -15.68
N GLU A 72 -10.78 -17.55 -14.53
CA GLU A 72 -11.88 -18.31 -13.93
C GLU A 72 -13.25 -17.70 -14.30
N GLY A 73 -13.28 -16.68 -15.17
CA GLY A 73 -14.50 -15.97 -15.54
C GLY A 73 -15.11 -15.13 -14.41
N LEU A 74 -14.31 -14.74 -13.43
CA LEU A 74 -14.72 -13.95 -12.28
C LEU A 74 -14.29 -12.47 -12.42
N ASP A 75 -15.16 -11.55 -12.00
CA ASP A 75 -14.85 -10.12 -11.93
C ASP A 75 -14.05 -9.77 -10.68
N PHE A 76 -13.08 -8.84 -10.80
CA PHE A 76 -12.28 -8.36 -9.68
C PHE A 76 -13.12 -7.77 -8.54
N GLY A 77 -14.30 -7.22 -8.87
CA GLY A 77 -15.21 -6.64 -7.88
C GLY A 77 -15.60 -7.58 -6.74
N ILE A 78 -15.52 -8.91 -6.97
CA ILE A 78 -15.78 -9.91 -5.91
C ILE A 78 -14.82 -9.78 -4.72
N LEU A 79 -13.61 -9.26 -4.93
CA LEU A 79 -12.63 -8.99 -3.89
C LEU A 79 -12.79 -7.60 -3.25
N GLY A 80 -13.67 -6.74 -3.79
CA GLY A 80 -13.85 -5.37 -3.33
C GLY A 80 -14.06 -5.24 -1.81
N PRO A 81 -15.02 -5.98 -1.20
CA PRO A 81 -15.24 -5.92 0.24
C PRO A 81 -13.99 -6.31 1.06
N LEU A 82 -13.25 -7.33 0.60
CA LEU A 82 -12.03 -7.79 1.28
C LEU A 82 -10.89 -6.78 1.19
N VAL A 83 -10.74 -6.13 0.03
CA VAL A 83 -9.75 -5.06 -0.19
C VAL A 83 -10.03 -3.88 0.74
N LEU A 84 -11.29 -3.43 0.80
CA LEU A 84 -11.70 -2.32 1.66
C LEU A 84 -11.51 -2.64 3.14
N GLU A 85 -11.87 -3.84 3.59
CA GLU A 85 -11.66 -4.28 4.97
C GLU A 85 -10.18 -4.34 5.34
N THR A 86 -9.34 -4.83 4.43
CA THR A 86 -7.87 -4.88 4.64
C THR A 86 -7.30 -3.49 4.78
N ALA A 87 -7.69 -2.55 3.91
CA ALA A 87 -7.27 -1.17 3.98
C ALA A 87 -7.77 -0.49 5.27
N ALA A 88 -9.04 -0.69 5.65
CA ALA A 88 -9.62 -0.13 6.86
C ALA A 88 -8.86 -0.58 8.11
N LYS A 89 -8.53 -1.88 8.23
CA LYS A 89 -7.73 -2.40 9.34
C LYS A 89 -6.33 -1.80 9.38
N ALA A 90 -5.68 -1.67 8.23
CA ALA A 90 -4.32 -1.13 8.16
C ALA A 90 -4.24 0.34 8.59
N VAL A 91 -5.24 1.17 8.25
CA VAL A 91 -5.26 2.59 8.63
C VAL A 91 -5.79 2.86 10.03
N ALA A 92 -6.44 1.88 10.65
CA ALA A 92 -6.96 1.98 12.02
C ALA A 92 -5.92 1.65 13.11
N THR A 93 -4.67 1.32 12.74
CA THR A 93 -3.60 0.95 13.66
C THR A 93 -2.32 1.70 13.37
N ASP A 94 -1.53 1.97 14.41
CA ASP A 94 -0.15 2.50 14.28
C ASP A 94 0.85 1.45 13.78
N ASN A 95 0.50 0.17 13.84
CA ASN A 95 1.34 -0.93 13.36
C ASN A 95 0.55 -1.87 12.41
N PRO A 96 0.54 -1.58 11.10
CA PRO A 96 -0.13 -2.44 10.12
C PRO A 96 0.33 -3.90 10.11
N ALA A 97 1.57 -4.19 10.55
CA ALA A 97 2.07 -5.55 10.64
C ALA A 97 1.30 -6.39 11.68
N ALA A 98 0.79 -5.76 12.74
CA ALA A 98 0.03 -6.45 13.79
C ALA A 98 -1.34 -6.97 13.32
N VAL A 99 -1.88 -6.41 12.24
CA VAL A 99 -3.16 -6.84 11.65
C VAL A 99 -2.98 -7.68 10.38
N GLN A 100 -1.74 -8.06 10.07
CA GLN A 100 -1.42 -8.89 8.92
C GLN A 100 -2.05 -10.28 9.08
N THR A 101 -2.64 -10.79 8.01
CA THR A 101 -3.28 -12.12 7.95
C THR A 101 -2.73 -12.94 6.78
N GLY A 102 -3.15 -14.19 6.69
CA GLY A 102 -2.84 -15.04 5.55
C GLY A 102 -1.96 -16.24 5.89
N PRO A 103 -1.69 -17.14 4.92
CA PRO A 103 -0.93 -18.36 5.15
C PRO A 103 0.53 -18.09 5.54
N ALA A 104 1.13 -17.01 5.02
CA ALA A 104 2.51 -16.65 5.34
C ALA A 104 2.71 -16.33 6.83
N VAL A 105 1.82 -15.55 7.45
CA VAL A 105 1.86 -15.25 8.90
C VAL A 105 1.80 -16.51 9.75
N ARG A 106 0.99 -17.50 9.34
CA ARG A 106 0.78 -18.75 10.07
C ARG A 106 1.81 -19.84 9.75
N GLY A 107 2.75 -19.59 8.83
CA GLY A 107 3.68 -20.61 8.36
C GLY A 107 2.99 -21.78 7.65
N ASP A 108 1.82 -21.55 7.06
CA ASP A 108 1.05 -22.59 6.36
C ASP A 108 1.68 -22.93 4.99
N THR A 109 2.74 -23.74 5.06
CA THR A 109 3.50 -24.13 3.88
C THR A 109 2.69 -24.99 2.90
N VAL A 110 1.64 -25.69 3.36
CA VAL A 110 0.80 -26.52 2.49
C VAL A 110 -0.02 -25.62 1.56
N THR A 111 -0.68 -24.62 2.12
CA THR A 111 -1.45 -23.63 1.34
C THR A 111 -0.53 -22.83 0.42
N MET A 112 0.64 -22.39 0.90
CA MET A 112 1.59 -21.64 0.10
C MET A 112 2.07 -22.43 -1.12
N ARG A 113 2.42 -23.71 -0.96
CA ARG A 113 2.82 -24.59 -2.09
C ARG A 113 1.70 -24.76 -3.11
N ARG A 114 0.44 -24.87 -2.67
CA ARG A 114 -0.72 -24.91 -3.59
C ARG A 114 -0.83 -23.64 -4.40
N HIS A 115 -0.67 -22.48 -3.78
CA HIS A 115 -0.67 -21.20 -4.49
C HIS A 115 0.50 -21.11 -5.49
N GLU A 116 1.69 -21.51 -5.10
CA GLU A 116 2.84 -21.54 -6.00
C GLU A 116 2.61 -22.46 -7.21
N ALA A 117 1.97 -23.61 -7.02
CA ALA A 117 1.63 -24.53 -8.10
C ALA A 117 0.59 -23.94 -9.07
N ILE A 118 -0.36 -23.13 -8.57
CA ILE A 118 -1.30 -22.36 -9.40
C ILE A 118 -0.53 -21.33 -10.21
N LEU A 119 0.29 -20.51 -9.53
CA LEU A 119 1.04 -19.42 -10.15
C LEU A 119 2.10 -19.89 -11.15
N ALA A 120 2.63 -21.11 -10.98
CA ALA A 120 3.57 -21.70 -11.93
C ALA A 120 2.93 -22.05 -13.28
N ARG A 121 1.60 -22.10 -13.36
CA ARG A 121 0.84 -22.32 -14.61
C ARG A 121 0.48 -21.02 -15.32
N GLU A 122 0.79 -19.87 -14.70
CA GLU A 122 0.59 -18.57 -15.29
C GLU A 122 1.66 -18.29 -16.36
N ASN A 123 1.27 -17.55 -17.40
CA ASN A 123 2.20 -17.16 -18.47
C ASN A 123 3.25 -16.14 -18.02
N ASP A 124 3.08 -15.55 -16.84
CA ASP A 124 3.98 -14.55 -16.26
C ASP A 124 4.65 -15.10 -14.99
N GLU A 125 5.88 -15.59 -15.13
CA GLU A 125 6.67 -16.11 -14.01
C GLU A 125 6.93 -15.08 -12.89
N ARG A 126 6.73 -13.77 -13.16
CA ARG A 126 6.89 -12.73 -12.14
C ARG A 126 5.87 -12.87 -11.02
N TYR A 127 4.67 -13.40 -11.30
CA TYR A 127 3.64 -13.59 -10.27
C TYR A 127 4.12 -14.53 -9.16
N ASN A 128 4.77 -15.63 -9.53
CA ASN A 128 5.33 -16.56 -8.55
C ASN A 128 6.50 -15.94 -7.78
N LYS A 129 7.38 -15.18 -8.46
CA LYS A 129 8.50 -14.47 -7.81
C LYS A 129 8.00 -13.44 -6.79
N ILE A 130 6.99 -12.64 -7.16
CA ILE A 130 6.36 -11.65 -6.26
C ILE A 130 5.72 -12.36 -5.07
N TYR A 131 4.96 -13.42 -5.31
CA TYR A 131 4.29 -14.19 -4.25
C TYR A 131 5.30 -14.71 -3.21
N LYS A 132 6.39 -15.34 -3.67
CA LYS A 132 7.44 -15.86 -2.78
C LYS A 132 8.12 -14.76 -1.98
N LEU A 133 8.53 -13.68 -2.65
CA LEU A 133 9.20 -12.56 -2.00
C LEU A 133 8.33 -11.92 -0.91
N LEU A 134 7.05 -11.67 -1.22
CA LEU A 134 6.12 -11.09 -0.26
C LEU A 134 5.80 -12.04 0.89
N SER A 135 5.62 -13.34 0.61
CA SER A 135 5.37 -14.35 1.63
C SER A 135 6.53 -14.48 2.60
N GLU A 136 7.77 -14.47 2.10
CA GLU A 136 8.98 -14.47 2.93
C GLU A 136 9.07 -13.21 3.77
N SER A 137 8.87 -12.04 3.17
CA SER A 137 8.88 -10.76 3.88
C SER A 137 7.83 -10.69 5.00
N ILE A 138 6.60 -11.17 4.74
CA ILE A 138 5.54 -11.26 5.73
C ILE A 138 5.94 -12.19 6.89
N TRP A 139 6.46 -13.36 6.58
CA TRP A 139 6.91 -14.32 7.58
C TRP A 139 8.01 -13.75 8.49
N GLU A 140 9.04 -13.13 7.90
CA GLU A 140 10.11 -12.52 8.69
C GLU A 140 9.63 -11.33 9.54
N THR A 141 8.67 -10.56 9.04
CA THR A 141 8.07 -9.46 9.83
C THR A 141 7.24 -10.01 10.98
N SER A 142 6.46 -11.07 10.76
CA SER A 142 5.58 -11.65 11.80
C SER A 142 6.34 -12.26 12.98
N LYS A 143 7.60 -12.64 12.80
CA LYS A 143 8.46 -13.13 13.91
C LYS A 143 8.95 -12.00 14.84
N ARG A 144 8.85 -10.75 14.41
CA ARG A 144 9.34 -9.56 15.11
C ARG A 144 8.23 -8.76 15.78
N THR A 145 6.98 -9.08 15.45
CA THR A 145 5.78 -8.46 15.98
C THR A 145 5.17 -9.32 17.09
#